data_1740b237f3d7b99f4f4b6d0b39fa0ca3
#
_entry.id   1740b237f3d7b99f4f4b6d0b39fa0ca3
#
_cell.length_a   1.000
_cell.length_b   1.000
_cell.length_c   1.000
_cell.angle_alpha   90.00
_cell.angle_beta   90.00
_cell.angle_gamma   90.00
#
_symmetry.space_group_name_H-M   'P 1'
#
loop_
_entity.id
_entity.type
_entity.pdbx_description
1 polymer ?
#
loop_
_entity_poly.entity_id
_entity_poly.type
_entity_poly.pdbx_seq_one_letter_code
_entity_poly.pdbx_strand_id
1 'polypeptide(L)'
;MLKSCVRKIMEYVVILFVVSILIFFLIHLFSPTDPVSVIIGGKGGTPEQIQAAREEYHLNEPVWRQYLYWIGGIFHGDWGTSYKYHTPVLQSIADRAPVTLGLVLGASVLSILVAIPLGVASAVKNGKPLDGALSIISLIVAAVPPFLLSMLLILALSKLAPAYPITGGYSGVEGYLIRMFWPCIALACSKVTITLKICLLYTSDAADDLIG
;
A
#
# COMPACT_ATOMS: atom_id res chain seq x y z
N MET A 1 -8.34 -27.88 -9.91
CA MET A 1 -8.13 -26.41 -9.93
C MET A 1 -9.18 -25.64 -9.11
N LEU A 2 -10.50 -25.79 -9.37
CA LEU A 2 -11.55 -25.07 -8.63
C LEU A 2 -11.52 -25.34 -7.11
N LYS A 3 -11.41 -26.60 -6.68
CA LYS A 3 -11.31 -26.96 -5.24
C LYS A 3 -10.11 -26.30 -4.54
N SER A 4 -8.96 -26.19 -5.22
CA SER A 4 -7.77 -25.54 -4.66
C SER A 4 -7.94 -24.03 -4.59
N CYS A 5 -8.63 -23.43 -5.55
CA CYS A 5 -8.96 -22.01 -5.54
C CYS A 5 -9.92 -21.66 -4.40
N VAL A 6 -11.00 -22.44 -4.25
CA VAL A 6 -11.98 -22.26 -3.16
C VAL A 6 -11.30 -22.42 -1.80
N ARG A 7 -10.45 -23.45 -1.63
CA ARG A 7 -9.71 -23.66 -0.37
C ARG A 7 -8.83 -22.43 -0.03
N LYS A 8 -8.09 -21.91 -1.00
CA LYS A 8 -7.26 -20.72 -0.78
C LYS A 8 -8.08 -19.47 -0.42
N ILE A 9 -9.22 -19.27 -1.09
CA ILE A 9 -10.12 -18.17 -0.76
C ILE A 9 -10.62 -18.30 0.68
N MET A 10 -11.03 -19.50 1.09
CA MET A 10 -11.45 -19.74 2.48
C MET A 10 -10.32 -19.51 3.49
N GLU A 11 -9.10 -19.95 3.19
CA GLU A 11 -7.92 -19.67 4.01
C GLU A 11 -7.70 -18.15 4.19
N TYR A 12 -7.79 -17.36 3.11
CA TYR A 12 -7.66 -15.90 3.19
C TYR A 12 -8.80 -15.24 3.97
N VAL A 13 -10.03 -15.71 3.79
CA VAL A 13 -11.18 -15.17 4.57
C VAL A 13 -10.99 -15.44 6.06
N VAL A 14 -10.55 -16.64 6.44
CA VAL A 14 -10.28 -16.97 7.84
C VAL A 14 -9.15 -16.10 8.39
N ILE A 15 -8.06 -15.92 7.63
CA ILE A 15 -6.94 -15.06 8.04
C ILE A 15 -7.42 -13.61 8.23
N LEU A 16 -8.20 -13.06 7.30
CA LEU A 16 -8.74 -11.71 7.40
C LEU A 16 -9.63 -11.55 8.65
N PHE A 17 -10.45 -12.55 8.94
CA PHE A 17 -11.31 -12.54 10.12
C PHE A 17 -10.49 -12.59 11.42
N VAL A 18 -9.50 -13.47 11.51
CA VAL A 18 -8.61 -13.55 12.68
C VAL A 18 -7.83 -12.24 12.86
N VAL A 19 -7.29 -11.68 11.78
CA VAL A 19 -6.55 -10.41 11.82
C VAL A 19 -7.47 -9.26 12.25
N SER A 20 -8.73 -9.22 11.78
CA SER A 20 -9.67 -8.19 12.19
C SER A 20 -9.98 -8.24 13.69
N ILE A 21 -10.17 -9.43 14.25
CA ILE A 21 -10.34 -9.63 15.68
C ILE A 21 -9.11 -9.12 16.44
N LEU A 22 -7.92 -9.57 16.04
CA LEU A 22 -6.67 -9.19 16.70
C LEU A 22 -6.47 -7.67 16.69
N ILE A 23 -6.63 -7.03 15.54
CA ILE A 23 -6.46 -5.58 15.41
C ILE A 23 -7.50 -4.84 16.25
N PHE A 24 -8.76 -5.27 16.22
CA PHE A 24 -9.83 -4.63 16.98
C PHE A 24 -9.53 -4.67 18.48
N PHE A 25 -9.18 -5.85 19.02
CA PHE A 25 -8.87 -5.98 20.43
C PHE A 25 -7.56 -5.28 20.82
N LEU A 26 -6.53 -5.32 19.97
CA LEU A 26 -5.27 -4.60 20.22
C LEU A 26 -5.50 -3.08 20.30
N ILE A 27 -6.29 -2.51 19.40
CA ILE A 27 -6.60 -1.08 19.45
C ILE A 27 -7.34 -0.73 20.74
N HIS A 28 -8.31 -1.54 21.18
CA HIS A 28 -9.05 -1.29 22.42
C HIS A 28 -8.21 -1.49 23.68
N LEU A 29 -7.26 -2.43 23.66
CA LEU A 29 -6.42 -2.73 24.81
C LEU A 29 -5.27 -1.72 24.97
N PHE A 30 -4.67 -1.29 23.87
CA PHE A 30 -3.46 -0.45 23.87
C PHE A 30 -3.72 1.01 23.52
N SER A 31 -4.96 1.40 23.19
CA SER A 31 -5.26 2.82 22.94
C SER A 31 -5.17 3.61 24.26
N PRO A 32 -4.25 4.56 24.39
CA PRO A 32 -4.11 5.37 25.60
C PRO A 32 -5.22 6.42 25.73
N THR A 33 -6.03 6.61 24.69
CA THR A 33 -7.01 7.68 24.60
C THR A 33 -8.42 7.10 24.58
N ASP A 34 -9.31 7.63 25.43
CA ASP A 34 -10.74 7.27 25.41
C ASP A 34 -11.31 7.62 24.01
N PRO A 35 -11.89 6.66 23.28
CA PRO A 35 -12.52 6.93 21.98
C PRO A 35 -13.45 8.11 22.00
N VAL A 36 -14.19 8.33 23.08
CA VAL A 36 -15.10 9.46 23.24
C VAL A 36 -14.39 10.79 23.10
N SER A 37 -13.21 10.94 23.68
CA SER A 37 -12.42 12.18 23.58
C SER A 37 -12.02 12.53 22.17
N VAL A 38 -11.77 11.49 21.33
CA VAL A 38 -11.43 11.65 19.91
C VAL A 38 -12.68 11.99 19.09
N ILE A 39 -13.81 11.36 19.39
CA ILE A 39 -15.11 11.59 18.73
C ILE A 39 -15.57 13.04 18.95
N ILE A 40 -15.44 13.55 20.16
CA ILE A 40 -15.89 14.92 20.54
C ILE A 40 -14.86 16.00 20.13
N GLY A 41 -13.73 15.61 19.50
CA GLY A 41 -12.72 16.55 19.00
C GLY A 41 -11.73 17.06 20.04
N GLY A 42 -11.52 16.32 21.14
CA GLY A 42 -10.44 16.61 22.11
C GLY A 42 -10.64 17.82 23.03
N LYS A 43 -11.76 18.53 22.93
CA LYS A 43 -12.01 19.80 23.65
C LYS A 43 -12.89 19.67 24.90
N GLY A 44 -13.10 18.45 25.41
CA GLY A 44 -13.96 18.23 26.58
C GLY A 44 -15.43 18.57 26.26
N GLY A 45 -16.25 17.56 25.98
CA GLY A 45 -17.68 17.75 25.79
C GLY A 45 -18.42 17.92 27.11
N THR A 46 -19.68 18.37 27.07
CA THR A 46 -20.54 18.33 28.24
C THR A 46 -20.81 16.87 28.65
N PRO A 47 -21.16 16.60 29.91
CA PRO A 47 -21.50 15.24 30.36
C PRO A 47 -22.56 14.58 29.46
N GLU A 48 -23.54 15.36 28.99
CA GLU A 48 -24.61 14.90 28.10
C GLU A 48 -24.06 14.46 26.72
N GLN A 49 -23.13 15.23 26.16
CA GLN A 49 -22.48 14.91 24.89
C GLN A 49 -21.61 13.65 24.99
N ILE A 50 -20.91 13.51 26.12
CA ILE A 50 -20.09 12.30 26.40
C ILE A 50 -21.00 11.07 26.50
N GLN A 51 -22.10 11.17 27.22
CA GLN A 51 -23.04 10.09 27.39
C GLN A 51 -23.72 9.71 26.06
N ALA A 52 -24.18 10.70 25.29
CA ALA A 52 -24.78 10.47 23.98
C ALA A 52 -23.79 9.77 23.01
N ALA A 53 -22.52 10.20 22.98
CA ALA A 53 -21.51 9.53 22.17
C ALA A 53 -21.25 8.09 22.62
N ARG A 54 -21.22 7.81 23.93
CA ARG A 54 -21.05 6.45 24.44
C ARG A 54 -22.20 5.53 24.07
N GLU A 55 -23.42 6.04 24.05
CA GLU A 55 -24.61 5.28 23.65
C GLU A 55 -24.65 5.07 22.14
N GLU A 56 -24.40 6.12 21.34
CA GLU A 56 -24.41 6.05 19.88
C GLU A 56 -23.39 5.05 19.33
N TYR A 57 -22.19 5.02 19.91
CA TYR A 57 -21.09 4.14 19.45
C TYR A 57 -20.98 2.85 20.27
N HIS A 58 -21.97 2.52 21.09
CA HIS A 58 -21.99 1.31 21.93
C HIS A 58 -20.77 1.13 22.83
N LEU A 59 -20.11 2.23 23.26
CA LEU A 59 -18.88 2.19 24.02
C LEU A 59 -19.06 1.71 25.48
N ASN A 60 -20.29 1.69 25.96
CA ASN A 60 -20.65 1.13 27.27
C ASN A 60 -20.76 -0.40 27.25
N GLU A 61 -20.79 -1.01 26.07
CA GLU A 61 -20.87 -2.45 25.92
C GLU A 61 -19.50 -3.13 26.06
N PRO A 62 -19.46 -4.43 26.43
CA PRO A 62 -18.21 -5.18 26.41
C PRO A 62 -17.55 -5.19 25.03
N VAL A 63 -16.22 -5.15 24.96
CA VAL A 63 -15.45 -5.01 23.70
C VAL A 63 -15.82 -6.07 22.66
N TRP A 64 -16.13 -7.30 23.07
CA TRP A 64 -16.57 -8.34 22.13
C TRP A 64 -17.92 -8.02 21.47
N ARG A 65 -18.86 -7.34 22.17
CA ARG A 65 -20.12 -6.86 21.56
C ARG A 65 -19.87 -5.71 20.61
N GLN A 66 -18.99 -4.78 20.96
CA GLN A 66 -18.59 -3.70 20.07
C GLN A 66 -18.00 -4.25 18.76
N TYR A 67 -17.20 -5.32 18.83
CA TYR A 67 -16.71 -6.03 17.66
C TYR A 67 -17.86 -6.60 16.81
N LEU A 68 -18.84 -7.23 17.41
CA LEU A 68 -20.00 -7.78 16.67
C LEU A 68 -20.84 -6.69 15.99
N TYR A 69 -21.04 -5.55 16.63
CA TYR A 69 -21.72 -4.40 16.01
C TYR A 69 -20.90 -3.89 14.83
N TRP A 70 -19.60 -3.69 15.01
CA TRP A 70 -18.71 -3.19 13.97
C TRP A 70 -18.64 -4.14 12.76
N ILE A 71 -18.40 -5.42 12.96
CA ILE A 71 -18.34 -6.40 11.86
C ILE A 71 -19.71 -6.57 11.19
N GLY A 72 -20.80 -6.54 11.96
CA GLY A 72 -22.14 -6.54 11.44
C GLY A 72 -22.43 -5.33 10.53
N GLY A 73 -22.03 -4.13 10.95
CA GLY A 73 -22.11 -2.91 10.15
C GLY A 73 -21.41 -3.05 8.80
N ILE A 74 -20.18 -3.60 8.79
CA ILE A 74 -19.42 -3.82 7.55
C ILE A 74 -20.21 -4.68 6.55
N PHE A 75 -20.87 -5.75 6.99
CA PHE A 75 -21.67 -6.60 6.11
C PHE A 75 -22.94 -5.90 5.58
N HIS A 76 -23.40 -4.84 6.25
CA HIS A 76 -24.53 -4.01 5.79
C HIS A 76 -24.06 -2.76 5.02
N GLY A 77 -22.75 -2.62 4.76
CA GLY A 77 -22.18 -1.49 4.03
C GLY A 77 -21.87 -0.28 4.91
N ASP A 78 -22.06 -0.36 6.20
CA ASP A 78 -21.64 0.66 7.17
C ASP A 78 -20.22 0.34 7.66
N TRP A 79 -19.26 1.09 7.13
CA TRP A 79 -17.82 0.98 7.49
C TRP A 79 -17.44 1.96 8.59
N GLY A 80 -18.44 2.65 9.16
CA GLY A 80 -18.25 3.67 10.18
C GLY A 80 -17.68 4.99 9.65
N THR A 81 -17.44 5.89 10.59
CA THR A 81 -16.90 7.22 10.32
C THR A 81 -15.49 7.35 10.90
N SER A 82 -14.60 7.97 10.14
CA SER A 82 -13.23 8.25 10.59
C SER A 82 -13.26 9.32 11.68
N TYR A 83 -12.81 9.01 12.87
CA TYR A 83 -12.70 9.97 13.97
C TYR A 83 -11.76 11.15 13.65
N LYS A 84 -10.74 10.92 12.83
CA LYS A 84 -9.77 11.94 12.47
C LYS A 84 -10.27 12.90 11.39
N TYR A 85 -11.00 12.39 10.40
CA TYR A 85 -11.42 13.17 9.23
C TYR A 85 -12.89 13.54 9.26
N HIS A 86 -13.68 12.97 10.18
CA HIS A 86 -15.14 13.13 10.29
C HIS A 86 -15.88 12.84 8.98
N THR A 87 -15.36 11.87 8.22
CA THR A 87 -15.92 11.43 6.93
C THR A 87 -16.18 9.93 6.96
N PRO A 88 -17.16 9.42 6.20
CA PRO A 88 -17.37 7.98 6.08
C PRO A 88 -16.10 7.27 5.60
N VAL A 89 -15.75 6.15 6.24
CA VAL A 89 -14.54 5.39 5.93
C VAL A 89 -14.56 4.89 4.48
N LEU A 90 -15.71 4.40 4.02
CA LEU A 90 -15.89 3.91 2.66
C LEU A 90 -15.61 5.00 1.61
N GLN A 91 -16.10 6.23 1.84
CA GLN A 91 -15.80 7.37 0.99
C GLN A 91 -14.31 7.69 0.99
N SER A 92 -13.68 7.72 2.17
CA SER A 92 -12.24 7.96 2.30
C SER A 92 -11.40 6.92 1.54
N ILE A 93 -11.86 5.67 1.48
CA ILE A 93 -11.22 4.61 0.68
C ILE A 93 -11.47 4.84 -0.80
N ALA A 94 -12.72 5.11 -1.20
CA ALA A 94 -13.09 5.33 -2.60
C ALA A 94 -12.32 6.51 -3.22
N ASP A 95 -12.11 7.58 -2.47
CA ASP A 95 -11.37 8.76 -2.93
C ASP A 95 -9.86 8.47 -3.14
N ARG A 96 -9.28 7.55 -2.35
CA ARG A 96 -7.84 7.24 -2.39
C ARG A 96 -7.50 6.00 -3.21
N ALA A 97 -8.43 5.07 -3.36
CA ALA A 97 -8.21 3.81 -4.07
C ALA A 97 -7.75 4.00 -5.53
N PRO A 98 -8.31 4.93 -6.33
CA PRO A 98 -7.88 5.14 -7.71
C PRO A 98 -6.41 5.55 -7.81
N VAL A 99 -5.94 6.43 -6.91
CA VAL A 99 -4.54 6.87 -6.85
C VAL A 99 -3.63 5.69 -6.48
N THR A 100 -3.98 4.92 -5.47
CA THR A 100 -3.22 3.75 -5.03
C THR A 100 -3.13 2.68 -6.12
N LEU A 101 -4.26 2.36 -6.74
CA LEU A 101 -4.31 1.39 -7.84
C LEU A 101 -3.50 1.85 -9.05
N GLY A 102 -3.64 3.13 -9.41
CA GLY A 102 -2.86 3.72 -10.50
C GLY A 102 -1.35 3.66 -10.24
N LEU A 103 -0.90 3.98 -9.02
CA LEU A 103 0.51 3.86 -8.62
C LEU A 103 1.00 2.42 -8.69
N VAL A 104 0.23 1.48 -8.15
CA VAL A 104 0.61 0.05 -8.15
C VAL A 104 0.68 -0.50 -9.57
N LEU A 105 -0.33 -0.23 -10.39
CA LEU A 105 -0.37 -0.70 -11.79
C LEU A 105 0.71 -0.02 -12.62
N GLY A 106 0.85 1.30 -12.55
CA GLY A 106 1.86 2.05 -13.27
C GLY A 106 3.29 1.61 -12.91
N ALA A 107 3.59 1.50 -11.63
CA ALA A 107 4.88 1.01 -11.16
C ALA A 107 5.14 -0.45 -11.57
N SER A 108 4.11 -1.30 -11.59
CA SER A 108 4.26 -2.70 -12.02
C SER A 108 4.54 -2.80 -13.52
N VAL A 109 3.82 -2.04 -14.35
CA VAL A 109 4.07 -2.00 -15.79
C VAL A 109 5.47 -1.48 -16.09
N LEU A 110 5.89 -0.37 -15.49
CA LEU A 110 7.24 0.18 -15.64
C LEU A 110 8.30 -0.82 -15.17
N SER A 111 8.07 -1.50 -14.05
CA SER A 111 8.98 -2.51 -13.54
C SER A 111 9.17 -3.67 -14.51
N ILE A 112 8.11 -4.19 -15.10
CA ILE A 112 8.15 -5.27 -16.09
C ILE A 112 8.89 -4.82 -17.35
N LEU A 113 8.56 -3.63 -17.87
CA LEU A 113 9.16 -3.08 -19.07
C LEU A 113 10.68 -2.85 -18.94
N VAL A 114 11.16 -2.57 -17.73
CA VAL A 114 12.57 -2.33 -17.46
C VAL A 114 13.28 -3.60 -17.01
N ALA A 115 12.69 -4.35 -16.08
CA ALA A 115 13.37 -5.49 -15.46
C ALA A 115 13.56 -6.67 -16.44
N ILE A 116 12.57 -6.95 -17.30
CA ILE A 116 12.67 -8.07 -18.23
C ILE A 116 13.81 -7.86 -19.24
N PRO A 117 13.87 -6.74 -20.00
CA PRO A 117 14.98 -6.51 -20.92
C PRO A 117 16.36 -6.49 -20.25
N LEU A 118 16.45 -5.86 -19.08
CA LEU A 118 17.72 -5.81 -18.33
C LEU A 118 18.11 -7.18 -17.79
N GLY A 119 17.15 -7.98 -17.31
CA GLY A 119 17.37 -9.34 -16.84
C GLY A 119 17.85 -10.26 -17.96
N VAL A 120 17.23 -10.20 -19.14
CA VAL A 120 17.66 -10.94 -20.31
C VAL A 120 19.07 -10.50 -20.76
N ALA A 121 19.33 -9.19 -20.80
CA ALA A 121 20.64 -8.65 -21.17
C ALA A 121 21.75 -9.08 -20.19
N SER A 122 21.43 -9.13 -18.89
CA SER A 122 22.34 -9.62 -17.85
C SER A 122 22.61 -11.12 -18.00
N ALA A 123 21.58 -11.92 -18.21
CA ALA A 123 21.69 -13.37 -18.40
C ALA A 123 22.54 -13.75 -19.63
N VAL A 124 22.28 -13.10 -20.78
CA VAL A 124 23.07 -13.32 -22.02
C VAL A 124 24.54 -12.91 -21.87
N LYS A 125 24.81 -11.94 -20.98
CA LYS A 125 26.17 -11.44 -20.70
C LYS A 125 26.67 -11.84 -19.31
N ASN A 126 26.22 -12.98 -18.81
CA ASN A 126 26.65 -13.51 -17.51
C ASN A 126 28.16 -13.52 -17.35
N GLY A 127 28.64 -13.04 -16.20
CA GLY A 127 30.04 -12.89 -15.88
C GLY A 127 30.82 -11.76 -16.63
N LYS A 128 30.14 -10.98 -17.49
CA LYS A 128 30.71 -9.82 -18.17
C LYS A 128 30.50 -8.53 -17.34
N PRO A 129 31.26 -7.45 -17.64
CA PRO A 129 31.16 -6.19 -16.89
C PRO A 129 29.71 -5.60 -16.81
N LEU A 130 28.90 -5.85 -17.82
CA LEU A 130 27.48 -5.41 -17.81
C LEU A 130 26.69 -6.08 -16.70
N ASP A 131 26.83 -7.38 -16.54
CA ASP A 131 26.16 -8.14 -15.49
C ASP A 131 26.57 -7.68 -14.09
N GLY A 132 27.89 -7.50 -13.88
CA GLY A 132 28.42 -6.93 -12.65
C GLY A 132 27.92 -5.52 -12.37
N ALA A 133 27.84 -4.65 -13.36
CA ALA A 133 27.35 -3.29 -13.23
C ALA A 133 25.84 -3.27 -12.87
N LEU A 134 25.02 -4.07 -13.56
CA LEU A 134 23.59 -4.19 -13.26
C LEU A 134 23.34 -4.73 -11.85
N SER A 135 24.14 -5.70 -11.41
CA SER A 135 24.07 -6.27 -10.07
C SER A 135 24.38 -5.22 -8.99
N ILE A 136 25.45 -4.44 -9.18
CA ILE A 136 25.85 -3.37 -8.24
C ILE A 136 24.80 -2.26 -8.20
N ILE A 137 24.31 -1.78 -9.36
CA ILE A 137 23.27 -0.75 -9.44
C ILE A 137 21.99 -1.24 -8.76
N SER A 138 21.59 -2.49 -9.01
CA SER A 138 20.43 -3.10 -8.38
C SER A 138 20.57 -3.14 -6.85
N LEU A 139 21.75 -3.45 -6.34
CA LEU A 139 22.01 -3.49 -4.90
C LEU A 139 21.89 -2.09 -4.27
N ILE A 140 22.47 -1.08 -4.92
CA ILE A 140 22.39 0.32 -4.47
C ILE A 140 20.94 0.79 -4.45
N VAL A 141 20.18 0.53 -5.51
CA VAL A 141 18.76 0.91 -5.60
C VAL A 141 17.91 0.17 -4.56
N ALA A 142 18.21 -1.10 -4.29
CA ALA A 142 17.51 -1.88 -3.27
C ALA A 142 17.76 -1.37 -1.85
N ALA A 143 18.93 -0.78 -1.60
CA ALA A 143 19.27 -0.24 -0.30
C ALA A 143 18.52 1.07 0.04
N VAL A 144 17.99 1.77 -0.98
CA VAL A 144 17.24 3.02 -0.80
C VAL A 144 15.75 2.72 -0.62
N PRO A 145 15.15 3.09 0.52
CA PRO A 145 13.71 2.95 0.71
C PRO A 145 12.91 3.74 -0.35
N PRO A 146 11.80 3.19 -0.90
CA PRO A 146 11.02 3.85 -1.97
C PRO A 146 10.56 5.26 -1.63
N PHE A 147 10.18 5.51 -0.36
CA PHE A 147 9.75 6.84 0.07
C PHE A 147 10.89 7.87 0.02
N LEU A 148 12.11 7.46 0.39
CA LEU A 148 13.29 8.32 0.32
C LEU A 148 13.65 8.65 -1.13
N LEU A 149 13.60 7.66 -2.03
CA LEU A 149 13.78 7.87 -3.46
C LEU A 149 12.74 8.85 -4.02
N SER A 150 11.47 8.70 -3.62
CA SER A 150 10.39 9.64 -4.01
C SER A 150 10.68 11.06 -3.52
N MET A 151 11.13 11.22 -2.27
CA MET A 151 11.50 12.55 -1.73
C MET A 151 12.66 13.18 -2.50
N LEU A 152 13.70 12.41 -2.80
CA LEU A 152 14.86 12.90 -3.57
C LEU A 152 14.45 13.31 -4.99
N LEU A 153 13.57 12.54 -5.64
CA LEU A 153 13.05 12.88 -6.97
C LEU A 153 12.20 14.16 -6.92
N ILE A 154 11.35 14.33 -5.93
CA ILE A 154 10.55 15.56 -5.74
C ILE A 154 11.48 16.75 -5.53
N LEU A 155 12.51 16.61 -4.70
CA LEU A 155 13.49 17.66 -4.44
C LEU A 155 14.30 18.05 -5.69
N ALA A 156 14.71 17.04 -6.46
CA ALA A 156 15.40 17.25 -7.72
C ALA A 156 14.50 17.96 -8.75
N LEU A 157 13.27 17.51 -8.91
CA LEU A 157 12.30 18.10 -9.82
C LEU A 157 11.95 19.56 -9.46
N SER A 158 11.77 19.86 -8.17
CA SER A 158 11.49 21.21 -7.73
C SER A 158 12.59 22.22 -8.09
N LYS A 159 13.84 21.74 -8.21
CA LYS A 159 15.00 22.57 -8.61
C LYS A 159 15.25 22.56 -10.11
N LEU A 160 15.16 21.42 -10.76
CA LEU A 160 15.54 21.23 -12.17
C LEU A 160 14.39 21.53 -13.13
N ALA A 161 13.16 21.35 -12.70
CA ALA A 161 11.96 21.55 -13.49
C ALA A 161 10.86 22.24 -12.66
N PRO A 162 11.03 23.52 -12.26
CA PRO A 162 10.09 24.21 -11.37
C PRO A 162 8.69 24.38 -11.98
N ALA A 163 8.56 24.32 -13.30
CA ALA A 163 7.26 24.37 -13.99
C ALA A 163 6.50 23.03 -13.95
N TYR A 164 7.14 21.94 -13.50
CA TYR A 164 6.47 20.64 -13.41
C TYR A 164 5.50 20.61 -12.22
N PRO A 165 4.24 20.19 -12.43
CA PRO A 165 3.22 20.20 -11.38
C PRO A 165 3.44 19.05 -10.38
N ILE A 166 4.29 19.26 -9.38
CA ILE A 166 4.63 18.27 -8.35
C ILE A 166 3.49 18.12 -7.34
N THR A 167 2.79 19.20 -7.03
CA THR A 167 1.73 19.28 -6.00
C THR A 167 0.38 19.64 -6.61
N GLY A 168 -0.69 19.38 -5.85
CA GLY A 168 -2.07 19.74 -6.21
C GLY A 168 -2.94 18.51 -6.55
N GLY A 169 -4.25 18.76 -6.78
CA GLY A 169 -5.22 17.71 -7.11
C GLY A 169 -5.04 17.17 -8.54
N TYR A 170 -5.52 15.96 -8.77
CA TYR A 170 -5.57 15.37 -10.10
C TYR A 170 -6.80 15.90 -10.84
N SER A 171 -6.58 16.72 -11.87
CA SER A 171 -7.66 17.22 -12.74
C SER A 171 -7.53 16.56 -14.12
N GLY A 172 -8.52 15.75 -14.48
CA GLY A 172 -8.52 15.01 -15.74
C GLY A 172 -7.47 13.91 -15.82
N VAL A 173 -7.52 13.12 -16.89
CA VAL A 173 -6.62 11.97 -17.12
C VAL A 173 -5.18 12.44 -17.32
N GLU A 174 -4.97 13.53 -18.02
CA GLU A 174 -3.65 14.08 -18.30
C GLU A 174 -2.94 14.54 -17.00
N GLY A 175 -3.61 15.33 -16.17
CA GLY A 175 -3.06 15.78 -14.90
C GLY A 175 -2.76 14.62 -13.94
N TYR A 176 -3.59 13.56 -14.00
CA TYR A 176 -3.38 12.33 -13.25
C TYR A 176 -2.09 11.61 -13.70
N LEU A 177 -1.92 11.37 -15.00
CA LEU A 177 -0.75 10.68 -15.56
C LEU A 177 0.55 11.46 -15.32
N ILE A 178 0.53 12.78 -15.53
CA ILE A 178 1.71 13.63 -15.33
C ILE A 178 2.20 13.55 -13.87
N ARG A 179 1.29 13.66 -12.91
CA ARG A 179 1.67 13.68 -11.48
C ARG A 179 2.02 12.32 -10.92
N MET A 180 1.46 11.24 -11.48
CA MET A 180 1.77 9.87 -11.07
C MET A 180 3.08 9.35 -11.65
N PHE A 181 3.59 9.94 -12.73
CA PHE A 181 4.75 9.43 -13.46
C PHE A 181 5.98 9.24 -12.56
N TRP A 182 6.39 10.28 -11.83
CA TRP A 182 7.58 10.21 -10.97
C TRP A 182 7.41 9.31 -9.74
N PRO A 183 6.28 9.34 -9.02
CA PRO A 183 5.99 8.35 -8.00
C PRO A 183 6.00 6.91 -8.52
N CYS A 184 5.47 6.67 -9.72
CA CYS A 184 5.55 5.35 -10.35
C CYS A 184 6.99 4.91 -10.62
N ILE A 185 7.86 5.82 -11.09
CA ILE A 185 9.30 5.53 -11.29
C ILE A 185 9.94 5.15 -9.95
N ALA A 186 9.71 5.92 -8.90
CA ALA A 186 10.29 5.63 -7.58
C ALA A 186 9.89 4.25 -7.05
N LEU A 187 8.61 3.89 -7.19
CA LEU A 187 8.11 2.57 -6.82
C LEU A 187 8.63 1.46 -7.76
N ALA A 188 8.72 1.74 -9.06
CA ALA A 188 9.23 0.80 -10.04
C ALA A 188 10.70 0.46 -9.79
N CYS A 189 11.54 1.42 -9.42
CA CYS A 189 12.96 1.19 -9.13
C CYS A 189 13.18 0.08 -8.11
N SER A 190 12.41 0.09 -7.00
CA SER A 190 12.50 -0.96 -5.98
C SER A 190 12.02 -2.32 -6.50
N LYS A 191 10.94 -2.34 -7.30
CA LYS A 191 10.39 -3.58 -7.90
C LYS A 191 11.30 -4.14 -8.99
N VAL A 192 11.91 -3.28 -9.81
CA VAL A 192 12.86 -3.68 -10.87
C VAL A 192 13.98 -4.53 -10.28
N THR A 193 14.56 -4.13 -9.16
CA THR A 193 15.64 -4.87 -8.51
C THR A 193 15.25 -6.29 -8.14
N ILE A 194 14.07 -6.47 -7.55
CA ILE A 194 13.56 -7.79 -7.15
C ILE A 194 13.26 -8.63 -8.40
N THR A 195 12.57 -8.06 -9.38
CA THR A 195 12.19 -8.75 -10.62
C THR A 195 13.42 -9.17 -11.43
N LEU A 196 14.45 -8.30 -11.50
CA LEU A 196 15.70 -8.58 -12.18
C LEU A 196 16.43 -9.77 -11.53
N LYS A 197 16.51 -9.82 -10.20
CA LYS A 197 17.11 -10.96 -9.49
C LYS A 197 16.35 -12.26 -9.72
N ILE A 198 15.02 -12.20 -9.75
CA ILE A 198 14.17 -13.37 -10.06
C ILE A 198 14.44 -13.83 -11.51
N CYS A 199 14.45 -12.92 -12.48
CA CYS A 199 14.77 -13.25 -13.87
C CYS A 199 16.16 -13.91 -14.00
N LEU A 200 17.17 -13.38 -13.33
CA LEU A 200 18.52 -13.96 -13.35
C LEU A 200 18.55 -15.37 -12.77
N LEU A 201 17.89 -15.58 -11.63
CA LEU A 201 17.83 -16.91 -10.98
C LEU A 201 17.20 -17.95 -11.91
N TYR A 202 16.02 -17.64 -12.46
CA TYR A 202 15.33 -18.57 -13.35
C TYR A 202 16.02 -18.81 -14.69
N THR A 203 16.74 -17.82 -15.23
CA THR A 203 17.50 -17.98 -16.48
C THR A 203 18.79 -18.76 -16.26
N SER A 204 19.43 -18.63 -15.09
CA SER A 204 20.61 -19.43 -14.72
C SER A 204 20.22 -20.89 -14.48
N ASP A 205 19.19 -21.18 -13.70
CA ASP A 205 18.71 -22.53 -13.44
C ASP A 205 18.27 -23.23 -14.74
N ALA A 206 17.56 -22.54 -15.64
CA ALA A 206 17.17 -23.10 -16.93
C ALA A 206 18.36 -23.37 -17.85
N ALA A 207 19.45 -22.61 -17.74
CA ALA A 207 20.67 -22.88 -18.51
C ALA A 207 21.44 -24.10 -17.96
N ASP A 208 21.48 -24.27 -16.66
CA ASP A 208 22.11 -25.42 -16.01
C ASP A 208 21.35 -26.72 -16.28
N ASP A 209 20.01 -26.69 -16.31
CA ASP A 209 19.15 -27.84 -16.67
C ASP A 209 19.30 -28.27 -18.15
N LEU A 210 19.72 -27.36 -19.04
CA LEU A 210 19.96 -27.67 -20.46
C LEU A 210 21.36 -28.23 -20.74
N ILE A 211 22.30 -28.07 -19.80
CA ILE A 211 23.71 -28.50 -19.94
C ILE A 211 23.97 -29.79 -19.16
N GLY A 212 23.12 -30.17 -18.21
CA GLY A 212 23.17 -31.42 -17.43
C GLY A 212 22.42 -32.54 -18.09
#